data_2837fcade57566dfb146101463514068
#
_entry.id   2837fcade57566dfb146101463514068
#
_cell.length_a   1.000
_cell.length_b   1.000
_cell.length_c   1.000
_cell.angle_alpha   90.00
_cell.angle_beta   90.00
_cell.angle_gamma   90.00
#
_symmetry.space_group_name_H-M   'P 1'
#
loop_
_entity.id
_entity.type
_entity.pdbx_description
1 polymer ?
#
loop_
_entity_poly.entity_id
_entity_poly.type
_entity_poly.pdbx_seq_one_letter_code
_entity_poly.pdbx_strand_id
1 'polypeptide(L)'
;TRKMPLFIGIVVALSFLLLLAVFRSLAIPLTAAVMNTLSAGAAFGVITAVFQNGWGNSLLGISTTGPIEAFLPVLMFPILFGLSMDYEVFLISRIYEEWHRRGDNTEAVTHGLAATGRTITAAATIMVLVFASFVLGGQWIIDMFGVGLAGAVLLDALLVRSVLVPSVMLLQGRANWSLPGWLDRLLPHLNVEGSRTNWDELESLVADEPLEPLEPRAITR
;
A
#
# COMPACT_ATOMS: atom_id res chain seq x y z
N THR A 1 1.43 23.00 -15.88
CA THR A 1 1.56 23.22 -14.42
C THR A 1 0.27 23.69 -13.75
N ARG A 2 -0.55 24.54 -14.39
CA ARG A 2 -1.77 25.13 -13.76
C ARG A 2 -2.85 24.09 -13.38
N LYS A 3 -2.91 22.93 -14.03
CA LYS A 3 -3.88 21.85 -13.77
C LYS A 3 -3.35 20.74 -12.84
N MET A 4 -2.08 20.80 -12.45
CA MET A 4 -1.45 19.80 -11.59
C MET A 4 -2.14 19.64 -10.21
N PRO A 5 -2.47 20.73 -9.48
CA PRO A 5 -3.16 20.58 -8.20
C PRO A 5 -4.54 19.92 -8.33
N LEU A 6 -5.26 20.21 -9.42
CA LEU A 6 -6.55 19.59 -9.71
C LEU A 6 -6.39 18.08 -9.96
N PHE A 7 -5.37 17.69 -10.72
CA PHE A 7 -5.07 16.27 -10.99
C PHE A 7 -4.72 15.52 -9.71
N ILE A 8 -3.84 16.06 -8.88
CA ILE A 8 -3.48 15.50 -7.57
C ILE A 8 -4.73 15.39 -6.70
N GLY A 9 -5.54 16.45 -6.63
CA GLY A 9 -6.78 16.46 -5.86
C GLY A 9 -7.77 15.38 -6.29
N ILE A 10 -7.92 15.12 -7.58
CA ILE A 10 -8.79 14.07 -8.11
C ILE A 10 -8.27 12.69 -7.70
N VAL A 11 -6.98 12.43 -7.85
CA VAL A 11 -6.37 11.14 -7.47
C VAL A 11 -6.56 10.87 -5.99
N VAL A 12 -6.25 11.84 -5.14
CA VAL A 12 -6.42 11.74 -3.68
C VAL A 12 -7.88 11.54 -3.30
N ALA A 13 -8.81 12.29 -3.93
CA ALA A 13 -10.24 12.17 -3.65
C ALA A 13 -10.80 10.80 -4.05
N LEU A 14 -10.43 10.28 -5.22
CA LEU A 14 -10.85 8.94 -5.65
C LEU A 14 -10.37 7.85 -4.69
N SER A 15 -9.10 7.93 -4.29
CA SER A 15 -8.51 6.99 -3.34
C SER A 15 -9.16 7.09 -1.97
N PHE A 16 -9.42 8.31 -1.50
CA PHE A 16 -10.13 8.55 -0.26
C PHE A 16 -11.53 7.91 -0.27
N LEU A 17 -12.29 8.11 -1.34
CA LEU A 17 -13.64 7.54 -1.50
C LEU A 17 -13.60 6.00 -1.55
N LEU A 18 -12.62 5.43 -2.25
CA LEU A 18 -12.44 3.98 -2.32
C LEU A 18 -12.17 3.40 -0.93
N LEU A 19 -11.20 3.93 -0.19
CA LEU A 19 -10.87 3.48 1.15
C LEU A 19 -12.02 3.67 2.14
N LEU A 20 -12.75 4.79 2.01
CA LEU A 20 -13.93 5.07 2.81
C LEU A 20 -15.03 4.01 2.58
N ALA A 21 -15.24 3.62 1.33
CA ALA A 21 -16.23 2.61 0.98
C ALA A 21 -15.82 1.20 1.46
N VAL A 22 -14.53 0.86 1.36
CA VAL A 22 -14.00 -0.47 1.73
C VAL A 22 -13.94 -0.64 3.25
N PHE A 23 -13.32 0.31 3.96
CA PHE A 23 -13.07 0.15 5.40
C PHE A 23 -14.14 0.76 6.30
N ARG A 24 -15.12 1.46 5.73
CA ARG A 24 -16.21 2.12 6.47
C ARG A 24 -15.70 2.90 7.69
N SER A 25 -14.63 3.64 7.50
CA SER A 25 -13.96 4.47 8.48
C SER A 25 -13.57 5.80 7.84
N LEU A 26 -13.64 6.89 8.59
CA LEU A 26 -13.17 8.20 8.13
C LEU A 26 -11.69 8.42 8.47
N ALA A 27 -11.23 7.85 9.56
CA ALA A 27 -9.86 8.01 10.05
C ALA A 27 -8.84 7.34 9.11
N ILE A 28 -9.13 6.13 8.63
CA ILE A 28 -8.24 5.35 7.75
C ILE A 28 -7.96 6.10 6.43
N PRO A 29 -8.96 6.53 5.62
CA PRO A 29 -8.69 7.25 4.38
C PRO A 29 -7.98 8.59 4.60
N LEU A 30 -8.27 9.28 5.72
CA LEU A 30 -7.61 10.53 6.03
C LEU A 30 -6.12 10.30 6.34
N THR A 31 -5.80 9.31 7.16
CA THR A 31 -4.42 8.92 7.47
C THR A 31 -3.70 8.52 6.18
N ALA A 32 -4.32 7.69 5.35
CA ALA A 32 -3.81 7.26 4.05
C ALA A 32 -3.47 8.44 3.13
N ALA A 33 -4.40 9.37 2.96
CA ALA A 33 -4.20 10.55 2.12
C ALA A 33 -3.02 11.42 2.59
N VAL A 34 -2.91 11.63 3.91
CA VAL A 34 -1.80 12.40 4.50
C VAL A 34 -0.47 11.67 4.31
N MET A 35 -0.42 10.39 4.63
CA MET A 35 0.81 9.58 4.56
C MET A 35 1.30 9.42 3.11
N ASN A 36 0.41 9.16 2.17
CA ASN A 36 0.78 9.05 0.75
C ASN A 36 1.24 10.39 0.15
N THR A 37 0.63 11.51 0.59
CA THR A 37 1.11 12.84 0.20
C THR A 37 2.50 13.13 0.79
N LEU A 38 2.75 12.71 2.03
CA LEU A 38 4.06 12.84 2.67
C LEU A 38 5.12 11.99 1.96
N SER A 39 4.80 10.74 1.59
CA SER A 39 5.67 9.86 0.79
C SER A 39 6.03 10.49 -0.55
N ALA A 40 5.05 11.04 -1.26
CA ALA A 40 5.30 11.74 -2.52
C ALA A 40 6.19 12.98 -2.32
N GLY A 41 5.94 13.76 -1.27
CA GLY A 41 6.79 14.89 -0.90
C GLY A 41 8.24 14.48 -0.58
N ALA A 42 8.42 13.40 0.15
CA ALA A 42 9.74 12.83 0.45
C ALA A 42 10.48 12.38 -0.82
N ALA A 43 9.76 11.77 -1.78
CA ALA A 43 10.32 11.40 -3.08
C ALA A 43 10.91 12.58 -3.84
N PHE A 44 10.15 13.69 -3.90
CA PHE A 44 10.65 14.92 -4.53
C PHE A 44 11.80 15.54 -3.75
N GLY A 45 11.80 15.41 -2.43
CA GLY A 45 12.93 15.78 -1.58
C GLY A 45 14.20 15.00 -1.93
N VAL A 46 14.11 13.69 -2.13
CA VAL A 46 15.24 12.83 -2.56
C VAL A 46 15.74 13.25 -3.92
N ILE A 47 14.86 13.43 -4.91
CA ILE A 47 15.27 13.87 -6.25
C ILE A 47 16.00 15.22 -6.20
N THR A 48 15.46 16.18 -5.43
CA THR A 48 16.08 17.49 -5.25
C THR A 48 17.45 17.37 -4.60
N ALA A 49 17.57 16.58 -3.54
CA ALA A 49 18.83 16.37 -2.82
C ALA A 49 19.90 15.76 -3.72
N VAL A 50 19.55 14.78 -4.54
CA VAL A 50 20.50 14.09 -5.43
C VAL A 50 20.82 14.95 -6.65
N PHE A 51 19.82 15.37 -7.43
CA PHE A 51 20.03 15.95 -8.76
C PHE A 51 20.25 17.47 -8.75
N GLN A 52 19.73 18.20 -7.76
CA GLN A 52 20.03 19.63 -7.66
C GLN A 52 21.17 19.92 -6.69
N ASN A 53 21.20 19.26 -5.52
CA ASN A 53 22.22 19.53 -4.51
C ASN A 53 23.44 18.62 -4.62
N GLY A 54 23.40 17.58 -5.46
CA GLY A 54 24.52 16.68 -5.71
C GLY A 54 24.79 15.66 -4.59
N TRP A 55 23.84 15.45 -3.68
CA TRP A 55 24.03 14.53 -2.56
C TRP A 55 24.07 13.07 -3.04
N GLY A 56 25.19 12.40 -2.76
CA GLY A 56 25.36 11.00 -3.16
C GLY A 56 25.69 10.77 -4.64
N ASN A 57 25.93 11.81 -5.43
CA ASN A 57 26.23 11.71 -6.86
C ASN A 57 27.44 10.81 -7.14
N SER A 58 28.49 10.87 -6.32
CA SER A 58 29.67 10.02 -6.44
C SER A 58 29.37 8.53 -6.22
N LEU A 59 28.39 8.23 -5.38
CA LEU A 59 27.96 6.85 -5.08
C LEU A 59 27.08 6.28 -6.20
N LEU A 60 26.27 7.15 -6.81
CA LEU A 60 25.33 6.77 -7.87
C LEU A 60 25.92 6.86 -9.28
N GLY A 61 27.17 7.32 -9.40
CA GLY A 61 27.82 7.51 -10.70
C GLY A 61 27.25 8.66 -11.53
N ILE A 62 26.50 9.58 -10.90
CA ILE A 62 25.90 10.74 -11.55
C ILE A 62 26.93 11.86 -11.59
N SER A 63 27.38 12.21 -12.78
CA SER A 63 28.49 13.18 -12.97
C SER A 63 28.06 14.64 -13.02
N THR A 64 26.77 14.92 -13.18
CA THR A 64 26.22 16.26 -13.39
C THR A 64 25.05 16.55 -12.47
N THR A 65 24.92 17.82 -12.06
CA THR A 65 23.72 18.34 -11.39
C THR A 65 22.96 19.20 -12.39
N GLY A 66 21.63 19.20 -12.31
CA GLY A 66 20.80 19.97 -13.22
C GLY A 66 19.38 20.16 -12.72
N PRO A 67 18.57 20.92 -13.47
CA PRO A 67 17.19 21.15 -13.11
C PRO A 67 16.36 19.86 -13.22
N ILE A 68 15.39 19.72 -12.34
CA ILE A 68 14.40 18.65 -12.42
C ILE A 68 13.41 18.96 -13.55
N GLU A 69 13.19 17.99 -14.42
CA GLU A 69 12.24 18.12 -15.52
C GLU A 69 10.81 18.38 -15.02
N ALA A 70 10.13 19.39 -15.55
CA ALA A 70 8.84 19.86 -15.07
C ALA A 70 7.70 18.83 -15.20
N PHE A 71 7.81 17.84 -16.07
CA PHE A 71 6.83 16.77 -16.24
C PHE A 71 7.02 15.61 -15.24
N LEU A 72 8.22 15.47 -14.65
CA LEU A 72 8.57 14.38 -13.75
C LEU A 72 7.58 14.25 -12.58
N PRO A 73 7.26 15.32 -11.83
CA PRO A 73 6.29 15.24 -10.75
C PRO A 73 4.91 14.78 -11.20
N VAL A 74 4.49 15.17 -12.41
CA VAL A 74 3.17 14.81 -12.95
C VAL A 74 3.06 13.31 -13.22
N LEU A 75 4.15 12.69 -13.70
CA LEU A 75 4.18 11.25 -13.99
C LEU A 75 4.48 10.42 -12.73
N MET A 76 5.38 10.88 -11.87
CA MET A 76 5.79 10.15 -10.69
C MET A 76 4.71 10.11 -9.61
N PHE A 77 3.98 11.21 -9.42
CA PHE A 77 2.97 11.28 -8.37
C PHE A 77 1.93 10.14 -8.44
N PRO A 78 1.23 9.90 -9.58
CA PRO A 78 0.25 8.83 -9.65
C PRO A 78 0.86 7.44 -9.53
N ILE A 79 2.08 7.24 -10.02
CA ILE A 79 2.79 5.97 -9.89
C ILE A 79 3.08 5.70 -8.41
N LEU A 80 3.68 6.66 -7.70
CA LEU A 80 3.99 6.53 -6.29
C LEU A 80 2.73 6.38 -5.44
N PHE A 81 1.71 7.19 -5.74
CA PHE A 81 0.46 7.16 -4.99
C PHE A 81 -0.26 5.82 -5.16
N GLY A 82 -0.38 5.31 -6.41
CA GLY A 82 -0.99 4.01 -6.67
C GLY A 82 -0.22 2.87 -6.01
N LEU A 83 1.10 2.87 -6.16
CA LEU A 83 1.99 1.87 -5.58
C LEU A 83 1.91 1.84 -4.04
N SER A 84 1.94 3.01 -3.41
CA SER A 84 1.83 3.14 -1.96
C SER A 84 0.46 2.68 -1.47
N MET A 85 -0.60 3.01 -2.22
CA MET A 85 -1.97 2.65 -1.85
C MET A 85 -2.21 1.15 -1.85
N ASP A 86 -1.68 0.41 -2.82
CA ASP A 86 -1.85 -1.04 -2.91
C ASP A 86 -1.33 -1.75 -1.65
N TYR A 87 -0.16 -1.35 -1.16
CA TYR A 87 0.39 -1.89 0.08
C TYR A 87 -0.35 -1.42 1.33
N GLU A 88 -0.87 -0.20 1.31
CA GLU A 88 -1.64 0.35 2.42
C GLU A 88 -2.96 -0.40 2.59
N VAL A 89 -3.68 -0.62 1.49
CA VAL A 89 -4.90 -1.45 1.49
C VAL A 89 -4.61 -2.83 2.05
N PHE A 90 -3.52 -3.47 1.62
CA PHE A 90 -3.13 -4.79 2.09
C PHE A 90 -2.84 -4.83 3.59
N LEU A 91 -2.07 -3.85 4.11
CA LEU A 91 -1.77 -3.74 5.54
C LEU A 91 -3.03 -3.50 6.35
N ILE A 92 -3.85 -2.51 5.94
CA ILE A 92 -5.05 -2.12 6.67
C ILE A 92 -6.09 -3.24 6.65
N SER A 93 -6.24 -3.98 5.54
CA SER A 93 -7.14 -5.13 5.46
C SER A 93 -6.79 -6.20 6.50
N ARG A 94 -5.49 -6.48 6.70
CA ARG A 94 -5.05 -7.42 7.73
C ARG A 94 -5.26 -6.90 9.15
N ILE A 95 -5.03 -5.62 9.39
CA ILE A 95 -5.31 -5.01 10.69
C ILE A 95 -6.83 -5.01 10.96
N TYR A 96 -7.64 -4.74 9.94
CA TYR A 96 -9.11 -4.78 10.01
C TYR A 96 -9.63 -6.17 10.35
N GLU A 97 -9.10 -7.23 9.72
CA GLU A 97 -9.41 -8.62 10.02
C GLU A 97 -9.08 -8.98 11.49
N GLU A 98 -7.90 -8.59 11.97
CA GLU A 98 -7.48 -8.81 13.35
C GLU A 98 -8.34 -8.02 14.35
N TRP A 99 -8.76 -6.81 14.00
CA TRP A 99 -9.69 -6.02 14.81
C TRP A 99 -11.04 -6.71 15.00
N HIS A 100 -11.62 -7.25 13.92
CA HIS A 100 -12.89 -7.97 14.01
C HIS A 100 -12.77 -9.27 14.82
N ARG A 101 -11.62 -9.89 14.82
CA ARG A 101 -11.36 -11.13 15.55
C ARG A 101 -11.09 -10.90 17.04
N ARG A 102 -10.40 -9.83 17.41
CA ARG A 102 -9.88 -9.60 18.77
C ARG A 102 -10.60 -8.51 19.55
N GLY A 103 -11.14 -7.50 18.88
CA GLY A 103 -11.79 -6.35 19.49
C GLY A 103 -10.84 -5.34 20.18
N ASP A 104 -9.52 -5.57 20.14
CA ASP A 104 -8.50 -4.67 20.67
C ASP A 104 -7.66 -4.06 19.56
N ASN A 105 -7.57 -2.71 19.54
CA ASN A 105 -6.86 -1.97 18.49
C ASN A 105 -5.35 -2.20 18.52
N THR A 106 -4.76 -2.32 19.70
CA THR A 106 -3.31 -2.48 19.86
C THR A 106 -2.87 -3.87 19.37
N GLU A 107 -3.62 -4.90 19.76
CA GLU A 107 -3.39 -6.26 19.28
C GLU A 107 -3.60 -6.36 17.77
N ALA A 108 -4.68 -5.75 17.24
CA ALA A 108 -4.98 -5.76 15.81
C ALA A 108 -3.84 -5.14 14.99
N VAL A 109 -3.36 -3.95 15.37
CA VAL A 109 -2.25 -3.27 14.68
C VAL A 109 -0.96 -4.09 14.77
N THR A 110 -0.62 -4.62 15.95
CA THR A 110 0.61 -5.37 16.16
C THR A 110 0.63 -6.66 15.36
N HIS A 111 -0.46 -7.44 15.41
CA HIS A 111 -0.56 -8.71 14.69
C HIS A 111 -0.71 -8.51 13.19
N GLY A 112 -1.48 -7.53 12.74
CA GLY A 112 -1.62 -7.19 11.32
C GLY A 112 -0.27 -6.78 10.70
N LEU A 113 0.50 -5.94 11.41
CA LEU A 113 1.83 -5.54 10.98
C LEU A 113 2.81 -6.74 10.95
N ALA A 114 2.80 -7.59 11.97
CA ALA A 114 3.65 -8.78 12.01
C ALA A 114 3.33 -9.77 10.87
N ALA A 115 2.05 -9.95 10.54
CA ALA A 115 1.61 -10.84 9.47
C ALA A 115 1.98 -10.34 8.07
N THR A 116 1.97 -9.01 7.86
CA THR A 116 2.20 -8.41 6.54
C THR A 116 3.61 -7.91 6.34
N GLY A 117 4.35 -7.61 7.40
CA GLY A 117 5.65 -6.94 7.35
C GLY A 117 6.67 -7.65 6.45
N ARG A 118 6.74 -8.98 6.51
CA ARG A 118 7.64 -9.77 5.67
C ARG A 118 7.32 -9.63 4.18
N THR A 119 6.04 -9.70 3.82
CA THR A 119 5.59 -9.58 2.43
C THR A 119 5.82 -8.17 1.89
N ILE A 120 5.48 -7.15 2.68
CA ILE A 120 5.69 -5.74 2.31
C ILE A 120 7.18 -5.44 2.14
N THR A 121 8.04 -5.90 3.06
CA THR A 121 9.49 -5.68 2.97
C THR A 121 10.08 -6.38 1.74
N ALA A 122 9.69 -7.62 1.46
CA ALA A 122 10.15 -8.35 0.28
C ALA A 122 9.76 -7.64 -1.02
N ALA A 123 8.49 -7.23 -1.13
CA ALA A 123 8.00 -6.52 -2.30
C ALA A 123 8.65 -5.13 -2.46
N ALA A 124 8.81 -4.37 -1.38
CA ALA A 124 9.51 -3.09 -1.41
C ALA A 124 10.98 -3.26 -1.83
N THR A 125 11.67 -4.28 -1.35
CA THR A 125 13.05 -4.58 -1.75
C THR A 125 13.15 -4.85 -3.25
N ILE A 126 12.26 -5.68 -3.80
CA ILE A 126 12.22 -5.96 -5.24
C ILE A 126 12.02 -4.67 -6.03
N MET A 127 11.08 -3.83 -5.63
CA MET A 127 10.81 -2.56 -6.32
C MET A 127 11.97 -1.57 -6.24
N VAL A 128 12.59 -1.44 -5.06
CA VAL A 128 13.78 -0.59 -4.91
C VAL A 128 14.87 -1.06 -5.85
N LEU A 129 15.13 -2.37 -5.95
CA LEU A 129 16.13 -2.92 -6.87
C LEU A 129 15.77 -2.67 -8.35
N VAL A 130 14.48 -2.87 -8.71
CA VAL A 130 14.02 -2.61 -10.08
C VAL A 130 14.18 -1.13 -10.44
N PHE A 131 13.74 -0.21 -9.60
CA PHE A 131 13.88 1.21 -9.88
C PHE A 131 15.35 1.68 -9.83
N ALA A 132 16.15 1.17 -8.90
CA ALA A 132 17.58 1.46 -8.84
C ALA A 132 18.31 0.99 -10.10
N SER A 133 17.86 -0.10 -10.76
CA SER A 133 18.46 -0.56 -12.01
C SER A 133 18.34 0.43 -13.16
N PHE A 134 17.39 1.36 -13.12
CA PHE A 134 17.24 2.41 -14.15
C PHE A 134 18.45 3.35 -14.19
N VAL A 135 19.10 3.56 -13.06
CA VAL A 135 20.30 4.40 -12.95
C VAL A 135 21.47 3.83 -13.76
N LEU A 136 21.47 2.51 -14.00
CA LEU A 136 22.52 1.85 -14.81
C LEU A 136 22.47 2.24 -16.30
N GLY A 137 21.37 2.82 -16.77
CA GLY A 137 21.18 3.23 -18.15
C GLY A 137 21.90 4.54 -18.53
N GLY A 138 22.30 5.34 -17.54
CA GLY A 138 23.04 6.59 -17.74
C GLY A 138 22.26 7.68 -18.52
N GLN A 139 20.94 7.61 -18.53
CA GLN A 139 20.07 8.60 -19.16
C GLN A 139 19.46 9.50 -18.09
N TRP A 140 19.78 10.77 -18.09
CA TRP A 140 19.40 11.77 -17.10
C TRP A 140 17.95 11.69 -16.58
N ILE A 141 16.98 11.59 -17.50
CA ILE A 141 15.55 11.52 -17.15
C ILE A 141 15.22 10.18 -16.49
N ILE A 142 15.77 9.08 -17.02
CA ILE A 142 15.56 7.73 -16.49
C ILE A 142 16.20 7.58 -15.13
N ASP A 143 17.39 8.16 -14.94
CA ASP A 143 18.10 8.18 -13.67
C ASP A 143 17.27 8.93 -12.59
N MET A 144 16.65 10.06 -12.93
CA MET A 144 15.73 10.79 -12.04
C MET A 144 14.52 9.95 -11.62
N PHE A 145 13.91 9.24 -12.58
CA PHE A 145 12.83 8.30 -12.27
C PHE A 145 13.31 7.17 -11.36
N GLY A 146 14.44 6.58 -11.68
CA GLY A 146 15.02 5.47 -10.92
C GLY A 146 15.29 5.84 -9.47
N VAL A 147 16.04 6.91 -9.25
CA VAL A 147 16.41 7.39 -7.91
C VAL A 147 15.17 7.85 -7.15
N GLY A 148 14.28 8.61 -7.81
CA GLY A 148 13.09 9.14 -7.17
C GLY A 148 12.13 8.05 -6.73
N LEU A 149 11.83 7.08 -7.60
CA LEU A 149 10.93 5.97 -7.28
C LEU A 149 11.56 5.00 -6.26
N ALA A 150 12.85 4.65 -6.41
CA ALA A 150 13.55 3.80 -5.45
C ALA A 150 13.58 4.44 -4.06
N GLY A 151 13.97 5.72 -3.98
CA GLY A 151 14.01 6.46 -2.73
C GLY A 151 12.63 6.61 -2.08
N ALA A 152 11.61 6.87 -2.89
CA ALA A 152 10.24 6.97 -2.42
C ALA A 152 9.73 5.65 -1.81
N VAL A 153 9.88 4.54 -2.54
CA VAL A 153 9.45 3.21 -2.06
C VAL A 153 10.21 2.80 -0.81
N LEU A 154 11.51 3.10 -0.75
CA LEU A 154 12.33 2.82 0.43
C LEU A 154 11.83 3.60 1.66
N LEU A 155 11.62 4.90 1.52
CA LEU A 155 11.12 5.76 2.61
C LEU A 155 9.68 5.38 3.00
N ASP A 156 8.82 5.09 2.03
CA ASP A 156 7.46 4.64 2.28
C ASP A 156 7.44 3.35 3.10
N ALA A 157 8.16 2.32 2.66
CA ALA A 157 8.19 1.03 3.34
C ALA A 157 8.81 1.10 4.74
N LEU A 158 9.94 1.83 4.91
CA LEU A 158 10.68 1.86 6.17
C LEU A 158 10.10 2.85 7.18
N LEU A 159 9.73 4.07 6.75
CA LEU A 159 9.28 5.11 7.68
C LEU A 159 7.76 5.20 7.72
N VAL A 160 7.12 5.38 6.58
CA VAL A 160 5.69 5.65 6.56
C VAL A 160 4.92 4.42 7.01
N ARG A 161 5.14 3.31 6.40
CA ARG A 161 4.38 2.08 6.60
C ARG A 161 4.76 1.29 7.84
N SER A 162 6.07 1.19 8.13
CA SER A 162 6.52 0.41 9.29
C SER A 162 6.45 1.19 10.61
N VAL A 163 6.46 2.53 10.57
CA VAL A 163 6.48 3.37 11.76
C VAL A 163 5.30 4.31 11.84
N LEU A 164 5.12 5.20 10.85
CA LEU A 164 4.13 6.28 10.96
C LEU A 164 2.69 5.76 10.95
N VAL A 165 2.34 4.91 9.99
CA VAL A 165 0.96 4.37 9.88
C VAL A 165 0.56 3.61 11.14
N PRO A 166 1.34 2.60 11.62
CA PRO A 166 1.01 1.91 12.86
C PRO A 166 0.94 2.84 14.08
N SER A 167 1.88 3.79 14.20
CA SER A 167 1.89 4.75 15.31
C SER A 167 0.64 5.62 15.33
N VAL A 168 0.22 6.14 14.19
CA VAL A 168 -1.01 6.93 14.07
C VAL A 168 -2.23 6.08 14.38
N MET A 169 -2.30 4.83 13.89
CA MET A 169 -3.40 3.92 14.21
C MET A 169 -3.47 3.56 15.69
N LEU A 170 -2.33 3.41 16.37
CA LEU A 170 -2.28 3.20 17.81
C LEU A 170 -2.76 4.44 18.58
N LEU A 171 -2.39 5.64 18.16
CA LEU A 171 -2.82 6.90 18.78
C LEU A 171 -4.32 7.15 18.59
N GLN A 172 -4.86 6.83 17.43
CA GLN A 172 -6.29 7.01 17.14
C GLN A 172 -7.16 5.95 17.84
N GLY A 173 -6.61 4.77 18.15
CA GLY A 173 -7.31 3.72 18.88
C GLY A 173 -8.62 3.32 18.21
N ARG A 174 -9.73 3.36 18.96
CA ARG A 174 -11.06 3.00 18.44
C ARG A 174 -11.60 3.96 17.37
N ALA A 175 -11.06 5.17 17.26
CA ALA A 175 -11.49 6.13 16.23
C ALA A 175 -11.17 5.63 14.81
N ASN A 176 -10.16 4.76 14.64
CA ASN A 176 -9.86 4.12 13.36
C ASN A 176 -11.07 3.35 12.77
N TRP A 177 -11.95 2.86 13.63
CA TRP A 177 -13.05 1.96 13.27
C TRP A 177 -14.41 2.65 13.36
N SER A 178 -14.44 3.97 13.51
CA SER A 178 -15.68 4.73 13.66
C SER A 178 -16.07 5.39 12.34
N LEU A 179 -17.35 5.20 11.97
CA LEU A 179 -17.99 5.91 10.87
C LEU A 179 -19.19 6.69 11.44
N PRO A 180 -19.34 8.00 11.12
CA PRO A 180 -20.52 8.75 11.48
C PRO A 180 -21.79 8.13 10.87
N GLY A 181 -22.86 7.94 11.64
CA GLY A 181 -24.05 7.21 11.20
C GLY A 181 -24.78 7.79 9.98
N TRP A 182 -24.62 9.09 9.70
CA TRP A 182 -25.16 9.70 8.47
C TRP A 182 -24.39 9.25 7.22
N LEU A 183 -23.08 9.03 7.35
CA LEU A 183 -22.20 8.60 6.25
C LEU A 183 -22.37 7.09 6.01
N ASP A 184 -22.62 6.33 7.07
CA ASP A 184 -22.87 4.89 7.02
C ASP A 184 -24.11 4.54 6.17
N ARG A 185 -25.13 5.40 6.17
CA ARG A 185 -26.34 5.23 5.34
C ARG A 185 -26.13 5.55 3.86
N LEU A 186 -25.10 6.32 3.53
CA LEU A 186 -24.82 6.76 2.16
C LEU A 186 -23.91 5.77 1.41
N LEU A 187 -23.14 4.97 2.15
CA LEU A 187 -22.15 4.07 1.57
C LEU A 187 -22.77 2.71 1.21
N PRO A 188 -22.48 2.18 0.02
CA PRO A 188 -22.89 0.82 -0.34
C PRO A 188 -22.22 -0.19 0.60
N HIS A 189 -22.96 -1.25 0.96
CA HIS A 189 -22.41 -2.38 1.71
C HIS A 189 -21.61 -3.25 0.74
N LEU A 190 -20.31 -3.00 0.64
CA LEU A 190 -19.40 -3.83 -0.14
C LEU A 190 -18.89 -4.95 0.77
N ASN A 191 -19.38 -6.16 0.59
CA ASN A 191 -18.81 -7.35 1.21
C ASN A 191 -17.50 -7.68 0.48
N VAL A 192 -16.38 -7.20 1.01
CA VAL A 192 -15.03 -7.49 0.48
C VAL A 192 -14.56 -8.88 0.92
N GLU A 193 -15.13 -9.39 2.01
CA GLU A 193 -14.97 -10.78 2.41
C GLU A 193 -16.00 -11.62 1.65
N GLY A 194 -15.54 -12.54 0.81
CA GLY A 194 -16.40 -13.55 0.20
C GLY A 194 -17.25 -14.21 1.30
N SER A 195 -18.54 -14.34 1.07
CA SER A 195 -19.48 -14.80 2.08
C SER A 195 -19.01 -16.16 2.64
N ARG A 196 -18.75 -16.23 3.94
CA ARG A 196 -18.44 -17.48 4.67
C ARG A 196 -19.51 -18.55 4.46
N THR A 197 -20.71 -18.13 4.14
CA THR A 197 -21.85 -19.01 3.84
C THR A 197 -21.55 -20.06 2.75
N ASN A 198 -20.67 -19.73 1.80
CA ASN A 198 -20.33 -20.67 0.72
C ASN A 198 -19.36 -21.78 1.17
N TRP A 199 -18.54 -21.53 2.18
CA TRP A 199 -17.62 -22.57 2.67
C TRP A 199 -18.30 -23.53 3.61
N ASP A 200 -19.17 -23.05 4.49
CA ASP A 200 -19.96 -23.88 5.41
C ASP A 200 -20.96 -24.75 4.61
N GLU A 201 -21.51 -24.22 3.49
CA GLU A 201 -22.41 -24.95 2.60
C GLU A 201 -21.64 -25.98 1.76
N LEU A 202 -20.43 -25.68 1.29
CA LEU A 202 -19.54 -26.61 0.62
C LEU A 202 -19.04 -27.71 1.57
N GLU A 203 -18.71 -27.39 2.79
CA GLU A 203 -18.27 -28.34 3.81
C GLU A 203 -19.42 -29.29 4.22
N SER A 204 -20.65 -28.79 4.26
CA SER A 204 -21.84 -29.62 4.49
C SER A 204 -22.13 -30.56 3.31
N LEU A 205 -21.93 -30.10 2.08
CA LEU A 205 -22.11 -30.91 0.87
C LEU A 205 -21.04 -32.01 0.76
N VAL A 206 -19.80 -31.70 1.17
CA VAL A 206 -18.69 -32.69 1.18
C VAL A 206 -18.85 -33.69 2.33
N ALA A 207 -19.42 -33.26 3.47
CA ALA A 207 -19.68 -34.15 4.62
C ALA A 207 -20.85 -35.12 4.36
N ASP A 208 -21.80 -34.75 3.51
CA ASP A 208 -22.96 -35.60 3.14
C ASP A 208 -22.66 -36.57 1.99
N GLU A 209 -21.52 -36.47 1.32
CA GLU A 209 -21.13 -37.42 0.26
C GLU A 209 -20.52 -38.67 0.91
N PRO A 210 -21.18 -39.83 0.82
CA PRO A 210 -20.64 -41.09 1.36
C PRO A 210 -19.33 -41.39 0.64
N LEU A 211 -18.20 -41.42 1.37
CA LEU A 211 -16.93 -41.86 0.83
C LEU A 211 -17.10 -43.28 0.30
N GLU A 212 -17.26 -43.46 -1.00
CA GLU A 212 -17.19 -44.79 -1.62
C GLU A 212 -15.84 -45.43 -1.23
N PRO A 213 -15.84 -46.64 -0.70
CA PRO A 213 -14.61 -47.35 -0.39
C PRO A 213 -13.82 -47.50 -1.67
N LEU A 214 -12.60 -46.96 -1.73
CA LEU A 214 -11.67 -47.22 -2.82
C LEU A 214 -11.42 -48.72 -2.89
N GLU A 215 -12.03 -49.41 -3.91
CA GLU A 215 -11.73 -50.79 -4.21
C GLU A 215 -10.22 -50.93 -4.48
N PRO A 216 -9.52 -51.88 -3.83
CA PRO A 216 -8.11 -52.09 -4.09
C PRO A 216 -7.94 -52.59 -5.53
N ARG A 217 -7.38 -51.74 -6.39
CA ARG A 217 -6.94 -52.15 -7.72
C ARG A 217 -6.00 -53.34 -7.59
N ALA A 218 -6.47 -54.51 -7.99
CA ALA A 218 -5.65 -55.71 -8.10
C ALA A 218 -4.51 -55.41 -9.09
N ILE A 219 -3.30 -55.38 -8.56
CA ILE A 219 -2.06 -55.37 -9.33
C ILE A 219 -1.88 -56.80 -9.84
N THR A 220 -2.37 -57.09 -11.08
CA THR A 220 -1.99 -58.33 -11.78
C THR A 220 -0.55 -58.17 -12.27
N ARG A 221 0.26 -59.12 -11.85
CA ARG A 221 1.65 -59.34 -12.29
C ARG A 221 1.74 -59.71 -13.77
#